data_0f8f4d76212e42f11ea068344643a42d
#
_entry.id   0f8f4d76212e42f11ea068344643a42d
#
_cell.length_a   1.000
_cell.length_b   1.000
_cell.length_c   1.000
_cell.angle_alpha   90.00
_cell.angle_beta   90.00
_cell.angle_gamma   90.00
#
_symmetry.space_group_name_H-M   'P 1'
#
loop_
_entity.id
_entity.type
_entity.pdbx_description
1 polymer ?
#
loop_
_entity_poly.entity_id
_entity_poly.type
_entity_poly.pdbx_seq_one_letter_code
_entity_poly.pdbx_strand_id
1 'polypeptide(L)'
;MLKVLGRTVQMIPSNADNDFRPSADAYDVTPCEGTSRVMLVKSNPCNPTGVALGGSALRQLVETFSGDDRGALIDEAYEFYCDPEPESALRHIDDIDATNIFVIGAATKGLQVPGMRIGWAVASRDHIEIFRNYSSFGMGGVSRASQIYVTQLLELERVAQARGAIGKFYSRQRARYRTGLEELGFELFTGTGGFYHWARLPNELSGDAFNERLFEHEAGILPGRLCDMARSNDDVSALDNFARFSFGPLTADSYEDDLRILRQCIS
;
A
#
# COMPACT_ATOMS: atom_id res chain seq x y z
N MET A 1 11.83 9.65 2.05
CA MET A 1 13.02 8.76 1.91
C MET A 1 13.80 9.02 0.62
N LEU A 2 13.24 8.87 -0.58
CA LEU A 2 13.98 9.04 -1.85
C LEU A 2 14.67 10.41 -1.98
N LYS A 3 13.97 11.50 -1.65
CA LYS A 3 14.55 12.86 -1.62
C LYS A 3 15.74 12.97 -0.66
N VAL A 4 15.65 12.33 0.52
CA VAL A 4 16.75 12.30 1.51
C VAL A 4 17.98 11.58 0.96
N LEU A 5 17.77 10.59 0.08
CA LEU A 5 18.84 9.87 -0.61
C LEU A 5 19.36 10.61 -1.87
N GLY A 6 18.97 11.88 -2.05
CA GLY A 6 19.41 12.70 -3.18
C GLY A 6 18.83 12.25 -4.53
N ARG A 7 17.69 11.55 -4.54
CA ARG A 7 17.06 11.11 -5.79
C ARG A 7 16.05 12.13 -6.28
N THR A 8 16.04 12.38 -7.59
CA THR A 8 14.97 13.13 -8.25
C THR A 8 13.71 12.27 -8.19
N VAL A 9 12.60 12.86 -7.75
CA VAL A 9 11.32 12.15 -7.60
C VAL A 9 10.30 12.76 -8.52
N GLN A 10 9.79 11.97 -9.45
CA GLN A 10 8.67 12.29 -10.31
C GLN A 10 7.42 11.61 -9.77
N MET A 11 6.35 12.36 -9.56
CA MET A 11 5.08 11.82 -9.09
C MET A 11 4.22 11.41 -10.27
N ILE A 12 3.62 10.22 -10.17
CA ILE A 12 2.58 9.78 -11.10
C ILE A 12 1.25 10.30 -10.56
N PRO A 13 0.51 11.12 -11.32
CA PRO A 13 -0.74 11.70 -10.87
C PRO A 13 -1.76 10.62 -10.46
N SER A 14 -2.19 10.68 -9.21
CA SER A 14 -3.20 9.79 -8.63
C SER A 14 -4.07 10.65 -7.73
N ASN A 15 -5.28 10.97 -8.17
CA ASN A 15 -6.19 11.91 -7.55
C ASN A 15 -7.65 11.48 -7.76
N ALA A 16 -8.60 12.30 -7.30
CA ALA A 16 -10.01 11.99 -7.43
C ALA A 16 -10.49 11.94 -8.89
N ASP A 17 -9.91 12.73 -9.79
CA ASP A 17 -10.33 12.79 -11.21
C ASP A 17 -10.07 11.48 -11.94
N ASN A 18 -9.12 10.69 -11.47
CA ASN A 18 -8.82 9.36 -12.01
C ASN A 18 -9.14 8.22 -11.01
N ASP A 19 -10.02 8.48 -10.04
CA ASP A 19 -10.37 7.52 -8.96
C ASP A 19 -9.15 6.92 -8.25
N PHE A 20 -8.05 7.67 -8.16
CA PHE A 20 -6.76 7.21 -7.68
C PHE A 20 -6.22 5.98 -8.44
N ARG A 21 -6.59 5.85 -9.72
CA ARG A 21 -6.23 4.76 -10.63
C ARG A 21 -5.54 5.31 -11.88
N PRO A 22 -4.25 5.66 -11.79
CA PRO A 22 -3.50 6.07 -12.97
C PRO A 22 -3.61 5.03 -14.08
N SER A 23 -3.78 5.48 -15.32
CA SER A 23 -3.75 4.59 -16.48
C SER A 23 -2.38 3.91 -16.62
N ALA A 24 -2.31 2.79 -17.34
CA ALA A 24 -1.05 2.10 -17.56
C ALA A 24 0.00 3.02 -18.24
N ASP A 25 -0.43 3.86 -19.15
CA ASP A 25 0.46 4.80 -19.87
C ASP A 25 1.03 5.90 -18.94
N ALA A 26 0.36 6.22 -17.83
CA ALA A 26 0.88 7.19 -16.87
C ALA A 26 2.18 6.71 -16.18
N TYR A 27 2.48 5.42 -16.23
CA TYR A 27 3.70 4.84 -15.69
C TYR A 27 4.87 4.86 -16.71
N ASP A 28 4.61 5.11 -18.00
CA ASP A 28 5.66 5.20 -18.99
C ASP A 28 6.34 6.59 -18.96
N VAL A 29 7.15 6.77 -17.93
CA VAL A 29 7.89 8.03 -17.71
C VAL A 29 9.31 7.94 -18.30
N THR A 30 9.81 9.06 -18.82
CA THR A 30 11.19 9.18 -19.29
C THR A 30 12.12 9.60 -18.16
N PRO A 31 13.42 9.22 -18.21
CA PRO A 31 14.42 9.75 -17.30
C PRO A 31 14.44 11.28 -17.29
N CYS A 32 14.58 11.88 -16.11
CA CYS A 32 14.79 13.32 -16.00
C CYS A 32 16.15 13.73 -16.58
N GLU A 33 16.28 15.00 -16.96
CA GLU A 33 17.55 15.55 -17.45
C GLU A 33 18.70 15.23 -16.48
N GLY A 34 19.82 14.77 -17.02
CA GLY A 34 20.99 14.37 -16.22
C GLY A 34 20.89 13.00 -15.56
N THR A 35 19.82 12.22 -15.81
CA THR A 35 19.67 10.84 -15.35
C THR A 35 19.57 9.87 -16.52
N SER A 36 20.05 8.64 -16.34
CA SER A 36 20.01 7.60 -17.36
C SER A 36 19.08 6.44 -17.00
N ARG A 37 18.49 6.46 -15.82
CA ARG A 37 17.66 5.34 -15.32
C ARG A 37 16.43 5.83 -14.58
N VAL A 38 15.35 5.05 -14.68
CA VAL A 38 14.09 5.27 -13.96
C VAL A 38 13.83 4.08 -13.06
N MET A 39 13.43 4.35 -11.81
CA MET A 39 12.96 3.34 -10.86
C MET A 39 11.55 3.68 -10.40
N LEU A 40 10.57 2.84 -10.74
CA LEU A 40 9.23 2.91 -10.17
C LEU A 40 9.23 2.39 -8.73
N VAL A 41 8.54 3.07 -7.83
CA VAL A 41 8.22 2.57 -6.50
C VAL A 41 6.70 2.58 -6.35
N LYS A 42 6.10 1.40 -6.24
CA LYS A 42 4.65 1.23 -6.21
C LYS A 42 4.22 0.13 -5.26
N SER A 43 3.22 0.40 -4.41
CA SER A 43 2.53 -0.67 -3.69
C SER A 43 1.37 -1.24 -4.52
N ASN A 44 1.20 -2.56 -4.49
CA ASN A 44 0.16 -3.28 -5.18
C ASN A 44 -0.34 -4.47 -4.32
N PRO A 45 -1.45 -4.34 -3.60
CA PRO A 45 -2.40 -3.21 -3.53
C PRO A 45 -1.81 -1.93 -2.94
N CYS A 46 -2.32 -0.80 -3.40
CA CYS A 46 -1.85 0.51 -2.99
C CYS A 46 -2.32 0.87 -1.58
N ASN A 47 -1.43 1.40 -0.77
CA ASN A 47 -1.75 2.12 0.45
C ASN A 47 -1.57 3.63 0.17
N PRO A 48 -2.60 4.48 0.33
CA PRO A 48 -3.80 4.32 1.17
C PRO A 48 -5.07 3.84 0.45
N THR A 49 -5.10 3.71 -0.88
CA THR A 49 -6.35 3.59 -1.65
C THR A 49 -6.91 2.18 -1.73
N GLY A 50 -6.11 1.15 -1.46
CA GLY A 50 -6.50 -0.25 -1.68
C GLY A 50 -6.65 -0.64 -3.16
N VAL A 51 -6.29 0.23 -4.09
CA VAL A 51 -6.33 -0.06 -5.53
C VAL A 51 -5.27 -1.10 -5.86
N ALA A 52 -5.67 -2.16 -6.54
CA ALA A 52 -4.79 -3.20 -7.05
C ALA A 52 -4.78 -3.19 -8.59
N LEU A 53 -3.60 -3.30 -9.16
CA LEU A 53 -3.42 -3.62 -10.58
C LEU A 53 -3.38 -5.13 -10.76
N GLY A 54 -3.93 -5.61 -11.88
CA GLY A 54 -3.89 -7.00 -12.30
C GLY A 54 -4.07 -7.14 -13.81
N GLY A 55 -4.00 -8.36 -14.33
CA GLY A 55 -4.19 -8.67 -15.73
C GLY A 55 -3.26 -7.90 -16.67
N SER A 56 -3.82 -7.38 -17.76
CA SER A 56 -3.05 -6.67 -18.78
C SER A 56 -2.37 -5.40 -18.27
N ALA A 57 -2.97 -4.68 -17.32
CA ALA A 57 -2.39 -3.45 -16.78
C ALA A 57 -1.13 -3.74 -15.94
N LEU A 58 -1.14 -4.81 -15.13
CA LEU A 58 0.03 -5.23 -14.37
C LEU A 58 1.13 -5.78 -15.30
N ARG A 59 0.74 -6.56 -16.31
CA ARG A 59 1.66 -7.05 -17.34
C ARG A 59 2.36 -5.91 -18.06
N GLN A 60 1.61 -4.92 -18.56
CA GLN A 60 2.16 -3.75 -19.24
C GLN A 60 3.14 -2.99 -18.34
N LEU A 61 2.81 -2.83 -17.06
CA LEU A 61 3.71 -2.19 -16.09
C LEU A 61 5.02 -2.98 -15.95
N VAL A 62 4.95 -4.30 -15.80
CA VAL A 62 6.14 -5.17 -15.70
C VAL A 62 6.99 -5.07 -16.97
N GLU A 63 6.37 -5.17 -18.15
CA GLU A 63 7.06 -5.06 -19.45
C GLU A 63 7.75 -3.68 -19.60
N THR A 64 7.07 -2.59 -19.22
CA THR A 64 7.61 -1.23 -19.25
C THR A 64 8.87 -1.07 -18.39
N PHE A 65 8.95 -1.77 -17.26
CA PHE A 65 10.06 -1.65 -16.30
C PHE A 65 11.06 -2.81 -16.33
N SER A 66 11.00 -3.69 -17.33
CA SER A 66 11.95 -4.81 -17.49
C SER A 66 13.20 -4.45 -18.32
N GLY A 67 13.30 -3.25 -18.89
CA GLY A 67 14.46 -2.82 -19.67
C GLY A 67 15.69 -2.49 -18.81
N ASP A 68 16.86 -2.38 -19.46
CA ASP A 68 18.15 -2.17 -18.80
C ASP A 68 18.26 -0.81 -18.06
N ASP A 69 17.58 0.20 -18.57
CA ASP A 69 17.55 1.56 -18.04
C ASP A 69 16.38 1.80 -17.07
N ARG A 70 15.56 0.79 -16.83
CA ARG A 70 14.35 0.84 -16.02
C ARG A 70 14.37 -0.23 -14.94
N GLY A 71 13.63 0.02 -13.86
CA GLY A 71 13.40 -0.96 -12.81
C GLY A 71 12.14 -0.61 -12.01
N ALA A 72 11.64 -1.56 -11.26
CA ALA A 72 10.49 -1.34 -10.40
C ALA A 72 10.66 -2.03 -9.05
N LEU A 73 10.28 -1.34 -7.98
CA LEU A 73 10.03 -1.92 -6.67
C LEU A 73 8.52 -1.98 -6.47
N ILE A 74 7.98 -3.20 -6.43
CA ILE A 74 6.57 -3.47 -6.27
C ILE A 74 6.35 -4.04 -4.87
N ASP A 75 5.67 -3.29 -4.02
CA ASP A 75 5.36 -3.68 -2.64
C ASP A 75 4.02 -4.40 -2.59
N GLU A 76 4.05 -5.72 -2.39
CA GLU A 76 2.90 -6.60 -2.30
C GLU A 76 2.54 -6.97 -0.85
N ALA A 77 2.96 -6.18 0.15
CA ALA A 77 2.73 -6.50 1.56
C ALA A 77 1.25 -6.63 1.95
N TYR A 78 0.32 -6.10 1.15
CA TYR A 78 -1.13 -6.20 1.35
C TYR A 78 -1.82 -7.27 0.50
N GLU A 79 -1.08 -8.17 -0.14
CA GLU A 79 -1.62 -9.19 -1.05
C GLU A 79 -2.72 -10.06 -0.41
N PHE A 80 -2.64 -10.41 0.88
CA PHE A 80 -3.62 -11.25 1.57
C PHE A 80 -4.96 -10.56 1.85
N TYR A 81 -5.04 -9.25 1.67
CA TYR A 81 -6.23 -8.45 2.02
C TYR A 81 -7.15 -8.15 0.84
N CYS A 82 -6.99 -8.87 -0.25
CA CYS A 82 -7.82 -8.76 -1.44
C CYS A 82 -8.75 -9.98 -1.56
N ASP A 83 -9.97 -9.73 -2.05
CA ASP A 83 -10.89 -10.77 -2.51
C ASP A 83 -11.64 -10.20 -3.73
N PRO A 84 -11.46 -10.76 -4.92
CA PRO A 84 -10.59 -11.90 -5.24
C PRO A 84 -9.10 -11.63 -4.95
N GLU A 85 -8.32 -12.71 -4.85
CA GLU A 85 -6.88 -12.66 -4.62
C GLU A 85 -6.19 -11.81 -5.71
N PRO A 86 -5.28 -10.88 -5.34
CA PRO A 86 -4.60 -10.06 -6.31
C PRO A 86 -3.56 -10.88 -7.07
N GLU A 87 -3.26 -10.43 -8.27
CA GLU A 87 -2.21 -11.01 -9.09
C GLU A 87 -0.85 -10.41 -8.68
N SER A 88 0.14 -11.29 -8.44
CA SER A 88 1.52 -10.85 -8.21
C SER A 88 2.20 -10.45 -9.51
N ALA A 89 3.05 -9.42 -9.47
CA ALA A 89 3.88 -9.01 -10.58
C ALA A 89 4.81 -10.15 -11.07
N LEU A 90 5.20 -11.06 -10.18
CA LEU A 90 6.03 -12.22 -10.53
C LEU A 90 5.39 -13.13 -11.60
N ARG A 91 4.07 -13.10 -11.77
CA ARG A 91 3.37 -13.89 -12.81
C ARG A 91 3.66 -13.41 -14.23
N HIS A 92 4.16 -12.18 -14.36
CA HIS A 92 4.44 -11.55 -15.66
C HIS A 92 5.95 -11.44 -15.94
N ILE A 93 6.78 -12.11 -15.16
CA ILE A 93 8.24 -12.12 -15.29
C ILE A 93 8.68 -13.53 -15.64
N ASP A 94 9.17 -13.73 -16.86
CA ASP A 94 9.64 -15.04 -17.31
C ASP A 94 11.00 -15.41 -16.69
N ASP A 95 11.92 -14.44 -16.63
CA ASP A 95 13.22 -14.58 -16.02
C ASP A 95 13.56 -13.36 -15.15
N ILE A 96 13.49 -13.55 -13.84
CA ILE A 96 13.75 -12.48 -12.86
C ILE A 96 15.22 -12.03 -12.92
N ASP A 97 16.15 -12.92 -13.29
CA ASP A 97 17.57 -12.60 -13.38
C ASP A 97 17.87 -11.64 -14.57
N ALA A 98 16.96 -11.55 -15.55
CA ALA A 98 17.05 -10.64 -16.69
C ALA A 98 16.38 -9.28 -16.44
N THR A 99 15.93 -8.98 -15.23
CA THR A 99 15.20 -7.73 -14.93
C THR A 99 15.80 -6.96 -13.76
N ASN A 100 15.40 -5.67 -13.68
CA ASN A 100 15.65 -4.80 -12.51
C ASN A 100 14.37 -4.65 -11.66
N ILE A 101 13.53 -5.69 -11.61
CA ILE A 101 12.29 -5.68 -10.83
C ILE A 101 12.52 -6.32 -9.47
N PHE A 102 11.98 -5.69 -8.45
CA PHE A 102 11.99 -6.10 -7.06
C PHE A 102 10.56 -6.25 -6.59
N VAL A 103 10.16 -7.46 -6.22
CA VAL A 103 8.87 -7.71 -5.58
C VAL A 103 9.10 -7.96 -4.11
N ILE A 104 8.49 -7.13 -3.26
CA ILE A 104 8.66 -7.24 -1.81
C ILE A 104 7.36 -7.66 -1.14
N GLY A 105 7.48 -8.52 -0.15
CA GLY A 105 6.38 -8.95 0.69
C GLY A 105 6.77 -8.89 2.17
N ALA A 106 5.79 -8.99 3.05
CA ALA A 106 6.03 -8.92 4.48
C ALA A 106 5.11 -9.85 5.28
N ALA A 107 5.69 -10.56 6.24
CA ALA A 107 4.95 -11.33 7.24
C ALA A 107 4.07 -10.42 8.14
N THR A 108 4.45 -9.17 8.25
CA THR A 108 3.79 -8.13 9.07
C THR A 108 2.27 -8.12 8.92
N LYS A 109 1.79 -8.18 7.68
CA LYS A 109 0.36 -8.07 7.34
C LYS A 109 -0.24 -9.43 7.07
N GLY A 110 0.15 -10.10 6.01
CA GLY A 110 -0.45 -11.36 5.56
C GLY A 110 -0.38 -12.50 6.58
N LEU A 111 0.69 -12.58 7.37
CA LEU A 111 0.84 -13.58 8.43
C LEU A 111 0.51 -13.03 9.83
N GLN A 112 0.06 -11.77 9.93
CA GLN A 112 -0.36 -11.09 11.17
C GLN A 112 0.69 -11.11 12.29
N VAL A 113 1.97 -11.02 11.94
CA VAL A 113 3.10 -11.02 12.89
C VAL A 113 3.93 -9.73 12.81
N PRO A 114 3.34 -8.55 13.06
CA PRO A 114 4.02 -7.26 12.89
C PRO A 114 5.25 -7.11 13.78
N GLY A 115 5.25 -7.69 14.97
CA GLY A 115 6.37 -7.65 15.92
C GLY A 115 7.60 -8.41 15.47
N MET A 116 7.48 -9.38 14.56
CA MET A 116 8.60 -10.18 14.07
C MET A 116 9.56 -9.42 13.15
N ARG A 117 9.14 -8.30 12.58
CA ARG A 117 9.96 -7.42 11.72
C ARG A 117 10.62 -8.18 10.56
N ILE A 118 9.88 -9.04 9.86
CA ILE A 118 10.33 -9.88 8.75
C ILE A 118 9.57 -9.57 7.48
N GLY A 119 10.30 -9.49 6.39
CA GLY A 119 9.82 -9.44 5.02
C GLY A 119 10.79 -10.20 4.10
N TRP A 120 10.48 -10.21 2.84
CA TRP A 120 11.29 -10.82 1.79
C TRP A 120 11.31 -9.94 0.55
N ALA A 121 12.35 -10.13 -0.24
CA ALA A 121 12.45 -9.56 -1.57
C ALA A 121 12.73 -10.68 -2.57
N VAL A 122 12.05 -10.64 -3.70
CA VAL A 122 12.33 -11.46 -4.87
C VAL A 122 12.87 -10.53 -5.95
N ALA A 123 14.09 -10.79 -6.40
CA ALA A 123 14.80 -10.00 -7.42
C ALA A 123 15.87 -10.88 -8.07
N SER A 124 16.60 -10.34 -9.06
CA SER A 124 17.74 -11.06 -9.67
C SER A 124 18.79 -11.43 -8.62
N ARG A 125 19.53 -12.51 -8.89
CA ARG A 125 20.58 -13.02 -8.00
C ARG A 125 21.61 -11.95 -7.68
N ASP A 126 22.02 -11.17 -8.66
CA ASP A 126 23.01 -10.11 -8.50
C ASP A 126 22.49 -9.02 -7.53
N HIS A 127 21.24 -8.62 -7.66
CA HIS A 127 20.62 -7.66 -6.73
C HIS A 127 20.46 -8.23 -5.31
N ILE A 128 20.09 -9.50 -5.19
CA ILE A 128 19.99 -10.16 -3.87
C ILE A 128 21.36 -10.26 -3.20
N GLU A 129 22.42 -10.49 -3.95
CA GLU A 129 23.79 -10.49 -3.41
C GLU A 129 24.18 -9.09 -2.89
N ILE A 130 23.87 -8.03 -3.63
CA ILE A 130 24.08 -6.65 -3.19
C ILE A 130 23.28 -6.38 -1.91
N PHE A 131 22.01 -6.76 -1.83
CA PHE A 131 21.17 -6.57 -0.65
C PHE A 131 21.71 -7.32 0.56
N ARG A 132 22.17 -8.55 0.38
CA ARG A 132 22.77 -9.35 1.44
C ARG A 132 24.03 -8.69 2.00
N ASN A 133 24.90 -8.21 1.13
CA ASN A 133 26.14 -7.53 1.51
C ASN A 133 25.83 -6.21 2.23
N TYR A 134 24.91 -5.41 1.71
CA TYR A 134 24.48 -4.16 2.34
C TYR A 134 23.82 -4.41 3.71
N SER A 135 22.94 -5.40 3.80
CA SER A 135 22.28 -5.77 5.07
C SER A 135 23.30 -6.18 6.14
N SER A 136 24.29 -6.96 5.76
CA SER A 136 25.37 -7.38 6.67
C SER A 136 26.18 -6.19 7.18
N PHE A 137 26.56 -5.30 6.28
CA PHE A 137 27.40 -4.13 6.61
C PHE A 137 26.63 -2.99 7.28
N GLY A 138 25.45 -2.64 6.73
CA GLY A 138 24.71 -1.45 7.12
C GLY A 138 23.68 -1.64 8.23
N MET A 139 23.14 -2.87 8.37
CA MET A 139 22.02 -3.14 9.29
C MET A 139 22.29 -4.28 10.29
N GLY A 140 23.40 -4.98 10.17
CA GLY A 140 23.76 -6.09 11.04
C GLY A 140 22.95 -7.38 10.80
N GLY A 141 22.16 -7.43 9.73
CA GLY A 141 21.34 -8.58 9.36
C GLY A 141 19.96 -8.60 10.04
N VAL A 142 19.19 -9.64 9.74
CA VAL A 142 17.83 -9.85 10.24
C VAL A 142 17.85 -10.92 11.34
N SER A 143 17.01 -10.77 12.37
CA SER A 143 16.89 -11.70 13.48
C SER A 143 16.70 -13.15 13.00
N ARG A 144 17.62 -14.04 13.37
CA ARG A 144 17.53 -15.48 13.04
C ARG A 144 16.31 -16.14 13.66
N ALA A 145 15.94 -15.77 14.88
CA ALA A 145 14.76 -16.32 15.55
C ALA A 145 13.48 -15.96 14.78
N SER A 146 13.36 -14.69 14.34
CA SER A 146 12.25 -14.25 13.50
C SER A 146 12.20 -14.98 12.15
N GLN A 147 13.36 -15.20 11.52
CA GLN A 147 13.43 -15.96 10.26
C GLN A 147 12.93 -17.39 10.44
N ILE A 148 13.42 -18.11 11.46
CA ILE A 148 13.00 -19.49 11.75
C ILE A 148 11.49 -19.54 12.01
N TYR A 149 10.97 -18.64 12.82
CA TYR A 149 9.55 -18.59 13.14
C TYR A 149 8.70 -18.34 11.89
N VAL A 150 9.03 -17.32 11.12
CA VAL A 150 8.25 -16.97 9.92
C VAL A 150 8.35 -18.05 8.84
N THR A 151 9.49 -18.72 8.68
CA THR A 151 9.64 -19.85 7.75
C THR A 151 8.62 -20.97 8.03
N GLN A 152 8.29 -21.24 9.28
CA GLN A 152 7.27 -22.21 9.66
C GLN A 152 5.86 -21.75 9.29
N LEU A 153 5.63 -20.44 9.18
CA LEU A 153 4.34 -19.87 8.75
C LEU A 153 4.17 -19.86 7.23
N LEU A 154 5.27 -19.98 6.47
CA LEU A 154 5.28 -19.94 5.01
C LEU A 154 5.02 -21.31 4.35
N GLU A 155 4.51 -22.29 5.10
CA GLU A 155 4.04 -23.55 4.53
C GLU A 155 2.87 -23.30 3.56
N LEU A 156 2.89 -23.93 2.38
CA LEU A 156 1.94 -23.67 1.29
C LEU A 156 0.49 -23.77 1.71
N GLU A 157 0.13 -24.82 2.48
CA GLU A 157 -1.24 -25.02 2.94
C GLU A 157 -1.67 -23.91 3.90
N ARG A 158 -0.81 -23.53 4.82
CA ARG A 158 -1.06 -22.44 5.78
C ARG A 158 -1.21 -21.09 5.09
N VAL A 159 -0.36 -20.80 4.10
CA VAL A 159 -0.46 -19.58 3.29
C VAL A 159 -1.77 -19.54 2.52
N ALA A 160 -2.17 -20.65 1.90
CA ALA A 160 -3.43 -20.74 1.17
C ALA A 160 -4.65 -20.53 2.09
N GLN A 161 -4.64 -21.14 3.29
CA GLN A 161 -5.68 -20.93 4.31
C GLN A 161 -5.72 -19.47 4.78
N ALA A 162 -4.57 -18.86 5.06
CA ALA A 162 -4.48 -17.47 5.49
C ALA A 162 -5.01 -16.51 4.42
N ARG A 163 -4.61 -16.68 3.15
CA ARG A 163 -5.11 -15.88 2.03
C ARG A 163 -6.63 -15.95 1.91
N GLY A 164 -7.19 -17.17 1.92
CA GLY A 164 -8.63 -17.36 1.82
C GLY A 164 -9.41 -16.78 3.01
N ALA A 165 -8.90 -16.94 4.23
CA ALA A 165 -9.57 -16.46 5.44
C ALA A 165 -9.49 -14.93 5.57
N ILE A 166 -8.29 -14.36 5.42
CA ILE A 166 -8.02 -12.92 5.58
C ILE A 166 -8.73 -12.12 4.51
N GLY A 167 -8.59 -12.51 3.23
CA GLY A 167 -9.23 -11.83 2.10
C GLY A 167 -10.74 -11.73 2.28
N LYS A 168 -11.40 -12.85 2.57
CA LYS A 168 -12.86 -12.90 2.79
C LYS A 168 -13.30 -12.11 4.01
N PHE A 169 -12.57 -12.19 5.11
CA PHE A 169 -12.90 -11.45 6.33
C PHE A 169 -12.87 -9.94 6.07
N TYR A 170 -11.75 -9.44 5.54
CA TYR A 170 -11.58 -8.00 5.31
C TYR A 170 -12.42 -7.48 4.14
N SER A 171 -12.76 -8.30 3.16
CA SER A 171 -13.72 -7.93 2.12
C SER A 171 -15.11 -7.65 2.70
N ARG A 172 -15.58 -8.50 3.64
CA ARG A 172 -16.86 -8.28 4.35
C ARG A 172 -16.82 -7.02 5.22
N GLN A 173 -15.74 -6.82 5.98
CA GLN A 173 -15.57 -5.60 6.80
C GLN A 173 -15.54 -4.36 5.92
N ARG A 174 -14.82 -4.39 4.81
CA ARG A 174 -14.79 -3.29 3.84
C ARG A 174 -16.19 -2.94 3.32
N ALA A 175 -16.98 -3.96 2.93
CA ALA A 175 -18.35 -3.74 2.47
C ALA A 175 -19.23 -3.13 3.57
N ARG A 176 -19.11 -3.60 4.81
CA ARG A 176 -19.87 -3.09 5.94
C ARG A 176 -19.58 -1.62 6.24
N TYR A 177 -18.28 -1.26 6.38
CA TYR A 177 -17.88 0.13 6.63
C TYR A 177 -18.13 1.05 5.43
N ARG A 178 -18.08 0.53 4.19
CA ARG A 178 -18.46 1.28 3.00
C ARG A 178 -19.87 1.86 3.16
N THR A 179 -20.85 1.01 3.44
CA THR A 179 -22.26 1.43 3.61
C THR A 179 -22.39 2.51 4.68
N GLY A 180 -21.81 2.29 5.86
CA GLY A 180 -21.91 3.27 6.95
C GLY A 180 -21.23 4.60 6.66
N LEU A 181 -20.07 4.58 6.00
CA LEU A 181 -19.36 5.81 5.63
C LEU A 181 -20.11 6.59 4.52
N GLU A 182 -20.64 5.90 3.51
CA GLU A 182 -21.46 6.53 2.45
C GLU A 182 -22.73 7.16 3.02
N GLU A 183 -23.40 6.51 3.99
CA GLU A 183 -24.57 7.08 4.71
C GLU A 183 -24.21 8.32 5.54
N LEU A 184 -22.96 8.45 5.98
CA LEU A 184 -22.45 9.63 6.67
C LEU A 184 -21.94 10.72 5.71
N GLY A 185 -22.04 10.52 4.41
CA GLY A 185 -21.66 11.50 3.39
C GLY A 185 -20.20 11.47 2.98
N PHE A 186 -19.45 10.42 3.34
CA PHE A 186 -18.08 10.23 2.83
C PHE A 186 -18.11 9.80 1.36
N GLU A 187 -17.26 10.37 0.53
CA GLU A 187 -17.05 9.92 -0.84
C GLU A 187 -15.87 8.95 -0.90
N LEU A 188 -16.12 7.71 -1.32
CA LEU A 188 -15.13 6.63 -1.22
C LEU A 188 -14.43 6.33 -2.55
N PHE A 189 -13.11 6.38 -2.53
CA PHE A 189 -12.20 6.03 -3.64
C PHE A 189 -11.44 4.72 -3.37
N THR A 190 -12.07 3.82 -2.65
CA THR A 190 -11.45 2.60 -2.14
C THR A 190 -11.42 1.48 -3.19
N GLY A 191 -10.25 0.85 -3.37
CA GLY A 191 -10.08 -0.37 -4.14
C GLY A 191 -10.49 -1.64 -3.39
N THR A 192 -10.04 -2.79 -3.88
CA THR A 192 -10.37 -4.12 -3.33
C THR A 192 -9.37 -4.64 -2.31
N GLY A 193 -8.24 -3.95 -2.13
CA GLY A 193 -7.15 -4.37 -1.24
C GLY A 193 -7.09 -3.60 0.08
N GLY A 194 -6.27 -4.13 0.99
CA GLY A 194 -6.03 -3.52 2.30
C GLY A 194 -7.20 -3.65 3.28
N PHE A 195 -7.05 -3.03 4.43
CA PHE A 195 -8.04 -3.00 5.52
C PHE A 195 -8.39 -1.56 5.89
N TYR A 196 -8.54 -0.70 4.88
CA TYR A 196 -8.85 0.72 5.04
C TYR A 196 -9.74 1.20 3.90
N HIS A 197 -10.44 2.32 4.17
CA HIS A 197 -11.07 3.15 3.17
C HIS A 197 -10.25 4.40 2.93
N TRP A 198 -10.15 4.79 1.66
CA TRP A 198 -9.67 6.09 1.25
C TRP A 198 -10.87 6.95 0.89
N ALA A 199 -11.08 8.01 1.64
CA ALA A 199 -12.31 8.78 1.59
C ALA A 199 -12.04 10.27 1.52
N ARG A 200 -12.86 10.99 0.75
CA ARG A 200 -13.05 12.43 0.92
C ARG A 200 -14.05 12.65 2.05
N LEU A 201 -13.73 13.59 2.94
CA LEU A 201 -14.55 13.94 4.09
C LEU A 201 -15.75 14.79 3.65
N PRO A 202 -16.91 14.66 4.32
CA PRO A 202 -18.08 15.53 4.07
C PRO A 202 -17.82 16.97 4.55
N ASN A 203 -18.65 17.90 4.08
CA ASN A 203 -18.70 19.30 4.54
C ASN A 203 -17.36 20.06 4.39
N GLU A 204 -16.51 19.70 3.41
CA GLU A 204 -15.18 20.29 3.21
C GLU A 204 -14.28 20.24 4.47
N LEU A 205 -14.57 19.32 5.37
CA LEU A 205 -13.80 19.13 6.61
C LEU A 205 -12.38 18.69 6.28
N SER A 206 -11.38 19.30 6.90
CA SER A 206 -10.00 18.85 6.75
C SER A 206 -9.74 17.58 7.55
N GLY A 207 -8.82 16.74 7.05
CA GLY A 207 -8.42 15.52 7.74
C GLY A 207 -7.85 15.78 9.13
N ASP A 208 -7.14 16.89 9.32
CA ASP A 208 -6.59 17.26 10.62
C ASP A 208 -7.69 17.68 11.60
N ALA A 209 -8.58 18.59 11.20
CA ALA A 209 -9.69 19.03 12.06
C ALA A 209 -10.59 17.84 12.44
N PHE A 210 -10.85 16.95 11.49
CA PHE A 210 -11.59 15.72 11.77
C PHE A 210 -10.86 14.82 12.77
N ASN A 211 -9.56 14.65 12.62
CA ASN A 211 -8.74 13.83 13.52
C ASN A 211 -8.66 14.41 14.93
N GLU A 212 -8.59 15.75 15.06
CA GLU A 212 -8.64 16.42 16.36
C GLU A 212 -9.96 16.13 17.11
N ARG A 213 -11.10 16.22 16.42
CA ARG A 213 -12.41 15.87 17.01
C ARG A 213 -12.48 14.38 17.41
N LEU A 214 -11.91 13.49 16.59
CA LEU A 214 -11.84 12.06 16.90
C LEU A 214 -11.01 11.77 18.15
N PHE A 215 -9.94 12.50 18.40
CA PHE A 215 -9.12 12.34 19.60
C PHE A 215 -9.90 12.62 20.90
N GLU A 216 -10.92 13.48 20.88
CA GLU A 216 -11.81 13.70 22.03
C GLU A 216 -12.63 12.44 22.38
N HIS A 217 -12.73 11.49 21.42
CA HIS A 217 -13.42 10.22 21.55
C HIS A 217 -12.47 9.01 21.58
N GLU A 218 -11.17 9.23 21.87
CA GLU A 218 -10.13 8.18 21.88
C GLU A 218 -10.00 7.44 20.54
N ALA A 219 -10.41 8.08 19.45
CA ALA A 219 -10.36 7.54 18.10
C ALA A 219 -9.41 8.36 17.22
N GLY A 220 -9.03 7.84 16.07
CA GLY A 220 -8.17 8.54 15.14
C GLY A 220 -8.15 7.94 13.74
N ILE A 221 -7.87 8.78 12.76
CA ILE A 221 -7.66 8.40 11.35
C ILE A 221 -6.30 8.90 10.88
N LEU A 222 -5.89 8.48 9.69
CA LEU A 222 -4.73 9.09 9.05
C LEU A 222 -5.19 10.21 8.12
N PRO A 223 -4.89 11.51 8.44
CA PRO A 223 -5.21 12.63 7.55
C PRO A 223 -4.57 12.48 6.17
N GLY A 224 -5.32 12.84 5.13
CA GLY A 224 -4.91 12.63 3.75
C GLY A 224 -3.63 13.34 3.36
N ARG A 225 -3.40 14.56 3.88
CA ARG A 225 -2.16 15.29 3.66
C ARG A 225 -0.89 14.52 4.05
N LEU A 226 -0.99 13.57 4.99
CA LEU A 226 0.14 12.71 5.37
C LEU A 226 0.44 11.62 4.33
N CYS A 227 -0.50 11.37 3.42
CA CYS A 227 -0.34 10.47 2.28
C CYS A 227 0.10 11.20 1.00
N ASP A 228 0.09 12.54 1.02
CA ASP A 228 0.50 13.36 -0.13
C ASP A 228 2.04 13.35 -0.26
N MET A 229 2.52 12.69 -1.29
CA MET A 229 3.96 12.60 -1.57
C MET A 229 4.52 13.89 -2.21
N ALA A 230 3.66 14.74 -2.76
CA ALA A 230 4.02 16.00 -3.40
C ALA A 230 4.10 17.16 -2.40
N ARG A 231 3.50 17.02 -1.21
CA ARG A 231 3.43 18.11 -0.23
C ARG A 231 4.81 18.68 0.13
N SER A 232 4.89 20.00 0.26
CA SER A 232 5.91 20.70 1.02
C SER A 232 5.39 21.05 2.43
N ASN A 233 6.25 21.52 3.32
CA ASN A 233 5.83 21.90 4.69
C ASN A 233 4.94 23.15 4.70
N ASP A 234 4.97 23.95 3.62
CA ASP A 234 4.35 25.27 3.54
C ASP A 234 3.12 25.29 2.63
N ASP A 235 2.84 24.21 1.91
CA ASP A 235 1.74 24.14 0.93
C ASP A 235 0.51 23.42 1.51
N VAL A 236 -0.68 23.92 1.16
CA VAL A 236 -1.93 23.20 1.37
C VAL A 236 -1.93 21.97 0.47
N SER A 237 -2.13 20.80 1.06
CA SER A 237 -2.18 19.56 0.30
C SER A 237 -3.48 19.44 -0.49
N ALA A 238 -3.39 18.97 -1.74
CA ALA A 238 -4.57 18.59 -2.52
C ALA A 238 -5.40 17.46 -1.87
N LEU A 239 -4.84 16.79 -0.86
CA LEU A 239 -5.47 15.70 -0.11
C LEU A 239 -5.88 16.13 1.31
N ASP A 240 -5.97 17.43 1.58
CA ASP A 240 -6.27 17.94 2.92
C ASP A 240 -7.66 17.52 3.42
N ASN A 241 -8.65 17.46 2.53
CA ASN A 241 -10.00 16.97 2.82
C ASN A 241 -10.19 15.46 2.62
N PHE A 242 -9.09 14.69 2.59
CA PHE A 242 -9.11 13.22 2.54
C PHE A 242 -8.68 12.62 3.87
N ALA A 243 -9.09 11.37 4.07
CA ALA A 243 -8.64 10.55 5.19
C ALA A 243 -8.53 9.08 4.81
N ARG A 244 -7.58 8.38 5.44
CA ARG A 244 -7.55 6.92 5.45
C ARG A 244 -8.19 6.42 6.73
N PHE A 245 -9.40 5.89 6.61
CA PHE A 245 -10.08 5.19 7.69
C PHE A 245 -9.63 3.73 7.73
N SER A 246 -8.99 3.30 8.81
CA SER A 246 -8.47 1.94 8.97
C SER A 246 -9.39 1.12 9.86
N PHE A 247 -10.03 0.09 9.30
CA PHE A 247 -10.85 -0.87 10.03
C PHE A 247 -10.08 -2.15 10.40
N GLY A 248 -8.77 -2.19 10.14
CA GLY A 248 -7.92 -3.34 10.44
C GLY A 248 -7.86 -3.71 11.93
N PRO A 249 -7.70 -2.75 12.84
CA PRO A 249 -7.67 -3.03 14.29
C PRO A 249 -9.06 -3.12 14.93
N LEU A 250 -10.13 -2.73 14.21
CA LEU A 250 -11.49 -2.68 14.76
C LEU A 250 -12.10 -4.07 14.88
N THR A 251 -12.87 -4.29 15.93
CA THR A 251 -13.61 -5.53 16.12
C THR A 251 -14.95 -5.50 15.39
N ALA A 252 -15.52 -6.66 15.10
CA ALA A 252 -16.81 -6.71 14.42
C ALA A 252 -17.94 -6.08 15.27
N ASP A 253 -17.79 -6.06 16.59
CA ASP A 253 -18.79 -5.57 17.54
C ASP A 253 -18.73 -4.04 17.71
N SER A 254 -17.63 -3.39 17.37
CA SER A 254 -17.46 -1.93 17.53
C SER A 254 -18.17 -1.09 16.46
N TYR A 255 -18.67 -1.68 15.39
CA TYR A 255 -19.17 -0.99 14.21
C TYR A 255 -20.19 0.13 14.48
N GLU A 256 -21.19 -0.13 15.31
CA GLU A 256 -22.22 0.85 15.63
C GLU A 256 -21.67 2.03 16.44
N ASP A 257 -20.75 1.73 17.35
CA ASP A 257 -20.05 2.76 18.13
C ASP A 257 -19.10 3.58 17.25
N ASP A 258 -18.37 2.92 16.35
CA ASP A 258 -17.50 3.60 15.40
C ASP A 258 -18.29 4.58 14.52
N LEU A 259 -19.43 4.18 13.95
CA LEU A 259 -20.29 5.06 13.15
C LEU A 259 -20.92 6.19 13.98
N ARG A 260 -21.27 5.91 15.24
CA ARG A 260 -21.78 6.94 16.16
C ARG A 260 -20.74 8.03 16.41
N ILE A 261 -19.49 7.62 16.69
CA ILE A 261 -18.36 8.56 16.90
C ILE A 261 -18.12 9.37 15.64
N LEU A 262 -18.02 8.71 14.47
CA LEU A 262 -17.81 9.40 13.19
C LEU A 262 -18.90 10.44 12.93
N ARG A 263 -20.19 10.10 13.17
CA ARG A 263 -21.32 11.02 13.00
C ARG A 263 -21.20 12.26 13.89
N GLN A 264 -20.75 12.10 15.13
CA GLN A 264 -20.56 13.23 16.06
C GLN A 264 -19.42 14.14 15.60
N CYS A 265 -18.39 13.59 14.97
CA CYS A 265 -17.20 14.35 14.57
C CYS A 265 -17.32 15.07 13.22
N ILE A 266 -18.28 14.68 12.36
CA ILE A 266 -18.53 15.35 11.07
C ILE A 266 -19.54 16.51 11.14
N SER A 267 -20.20 16.66 12.29
CA SER A 267 -21.25 17.69 12.54
C SER A 267 -20.71 19.10 12.73
#